data_45c15386b5f1cb00231d12beac97626b
#
_entry.id   45c15386b5f1cb00231d12beac97626b
#
_cell.length_a   1.000
_cell.length_b   1.000
_cell.length_c   1.000
_cell.angle_alpha   90.00
_cell.angle_beta   90.00
_cell.angle_gamma   90.00
#
_symmetry.space_group_name_H-M   'P 1'
#
loop_
_entity.id
_entity.type
_entity.pdbx_description
1 polymer ?
#
loop_
_entity_poly.entity_id
_entity_poly.type
_entity_poly.pdbx_seq_one_letter_code
_entity_poly.pdbx_strand_id
1 'polypeptide(L)'
;RIVFSGSADETVEHYMKINSQHLMPKVEFLSSEEALGNEFIKLKSVKVVPENPFITDDIYLQFSFWNLTGASTINMAFDLLGLNDEVVFGSLFEFTTTENNLCNATCKIPANLMNDGVFYLNLYFSSTEMRLLLKLENIISFEVVDVKRNNAYLGKVNGAVRPKLNWIEN
;
A
#
# COMPACT_ATOMS: atom_id res chain seq x y z
N ARG A 1 7.96 4.31 32.20
CA ARG A 1 8.77 5.51 31.91
C ARG A 1 8.01 6.31 30.86
N ILE A 2 7.58 7.55 31.21
CA ILE A 2 6.94 8.44 30.24
C ILE A 2 8.04 8.86 29.26
N VAL A 3 7.81 8.65 27.94
CA VAL A 3 8.77 8.95 26.88
C VAL A 3 8.52 10.34 26.30
N PHE A 4 7.26 10.79 26.34
CA PHE A 4 6.86 12.11 25.88
C PHE A 4 5.61 12.59 26.67
N SER A 5 5.49 13.91 26.87
CA SER A 5 4.31 14.55 27.48
C SER A 5 4.07 15.88 26.76
N GLY A 6 2.86 16.04 26.21
CA GLY A 6 2.43 17.22 25.45
C GLY A 6 0.90 17.23 25.31
N SER A 7 0.38 18.12 24.46
CA SER A 7 -1.04 18.09 24.07
C SER A 7 -1.36 16.77 23.35
N ALA A 8 -2.66 16.44 23.22
CA ALA A 8 -3.07 15.22 22.52
C ALA A 8 -2.50 15.19 21.09
N ASP A 9 -2.55 16.31 20.38
CA ASP A 9 -2.06 16.43 19.00
C ASP A 9 -0.53 16.27 18.93
N GLU A 10 0.22 16.91 19.82
CA GLU A 10 1.68 16.76 19.91
C GLU A 10 2.11 15.33 20.28
N THR A 11 1.34 14.68 21.15
CA THR A 11 1.61 13.28 21.54
C THR A 11 1.37 12.33 20.36
N VAL A 12 0.31 12.53 19.59
CA VAL A 12 0.01 11.78 18.37
C VAL A 12 1.06 12.03 17.31
N GLU A 13 1.46 13.29 17.06
CA GLU A 13 2.55 13.60 16.11
C GLU A 13 3.88 12.97 16.52
N HIS A 14 4.21 12.98 17.81
CA HIS A 14 5.43 12.35 18.31
C HIS A 14 5.40 10.84 18.16
N TYR A 15 4.24 10.20 18.43
CA TYR A 15 4.04 8.78 18.23
C TYR A 15 4.12 8.39 16.74
N MET A 16 3.51 9.20 15.87
CA MET A 16 3.60 9.03 14.43
C MET A 16 5.03 9.16 13.91
N LYS A 17 5.81 10.15 14.40
CA LYS A 17 7.22 10.31 14.05
C LYS A 17 8.09 9.12 14.49
N ILE A 18 7.81 8.51 15.63
CA ILE A 18 8.53 7.31 16.08
C ILE A 18 8.18 6.12 15.18
N ASN A 19 6.93 5.97 14.76
CA ASN A 19 6.50 4.89 13.87
C ASN A 19 6.99 5.10 12.42
N SER A 20 7.07 6.34 11.92
CA SER A 20 7.60 6.64 10.59
C SER A 20 9.09 6.36 10.43
N GLN A 21 9.85 6.23 11.52
CA GLN A 21 11.28 5.85 11.48
C GLN A 21 11.51 4.41 10.99
N HIS A 22 10.46 3.61 10.82
CA HIS A 22 10.55 2.21 10.38
C HIS A 22 9.66 1.90 9.17
N LEU A 23 9.33 2.91 8.35
CA LEU A 23 8.61 2.67 7.11
C LEU A 23 9.40 1.78 6.16
N MET A 24 8.72 0.83 5.56
CA MET A 24 9.28 -0.11 4.58
C MET A 24 8.56 0.06 3.24
N PRO A 25 8.92 1.05 2.40
CA PRO A 25 8.25 1.30 1.13
C PRO A 25 8.53 0.23 0.07
N LYS A 26 9.41 -0.69 0.38
CA LYS A 26 9.75 -1.82 -0.50
C LYS A 26 10.16 -3.06 0.27
N VAL A 27 9.88 -4.20 -0.31
CA VAL A 27 10.45 -5.51 0.03
C VAL A 27 10.89 -6.18 -1.27
N GLU A 28 12.04 -6.86 -1.26
CA GLU A 28 12.58 -7.55 -2.43
C GLU A 28 13.40 -8.76 -2.00
N PHE A 29 13.21 -9.87 -2.70
CA PHE A 29 13.93 -11.13 -2.51
C PHE A 29 14.67 -11.51 -3.79
N LEU A 30 15.90 -11.98 -3.65
CA LEU A 30 16.74 -12.34 -4.79
C LEU A 30 16.37 -13.70 -5.37
N SER A 31 15.91 -14.61 -4.53
CA SER A 31 15.53 -15.96 -4.95
C SER A 31 14.20 -16.39 -4.34
N SER A 32 13.56 -17.39 -4.94
CA SER A 32 12.30 -17.95 -4.43
C SER A 32 12.48 -18.73 -3.12
N GLU A 33 13.67 -19.24 -2.85
CA GLU A 33 13.99 -19.97 -1.62
C GLU A 33 13.97 -19.06 -0.39
N GLU A 34 14.46 -17.81 -0.54
CA GLU A 34 14.50 -16.81 0.53
C GLU A 34 13.21 -16.01 0.65
N ALA A 35 12.36 -16.10 -0.36
CA ALA A 35 11.16 -15.27 -0.50
C ALA A 35 10.06 -15.65 0.48
N LEU A 36 9.36 -14.64 0.98
CA LEU A 36 8.12 -14.85 1.75
C LEU A 36 7.07 -15.56 0.90
N GLY A 37 6.33 -16.47 1.53
CA GLY A 37 5.26 -17.21 0.88
C GLY A 37 5.21 -18.67 1.29
N ASN A 38 4.55 -19.49 0.47
CA ASN A 38 4.38 -20.91 0.70
C ASN A 38 4.73 -21.73 -0.57
N GLU A 39 4.29 -22.97 -0.64
CA GLU A 39 4.51 -23.85 -1.79
C GLU A 39 3.76 -23.43 -3.07
N PHE A 40 2.78 -22.54 -2.96
CA PHE A 40 1.97 -22.07 -4.10
C PHE A 40 2.45 -20.74 -4.66
N ILE A 41 2.82 -19.82 -3.77
CA ILE A 41 3.19 -18.45 -4.13
C ILE A 41 4.43 -18.02 -3.34
N LYS A 42 5.39 -17.40 -4.03
CA LYS A 42 6.56 -16.76 -3.44
C LYS A 42 6.62 -15.30 -3.86
N LEU A 43 6.65 -14.39 -2.91
CA LEU A 43 6.73 -12.95 -3.18
C LEU A 43 8.15 -12.60 -3.62
N LYS A 44 8.30 -11.99 -4.81
CA LYS A 44 9.60 -11.49 -5.27
C LYS A 44 9.85 -10.06 -4.82
N SER A 45 8.90 -9.17 -5.07
CA SER A 45 9.00 -7.79 -4.61
C SER A 45 7.65 -7.08 -4.56
N VAL A 46 7.56 -6.14 -3.63
CA VAL A 46 6.55 -5.07 -3.63
C VAL A 46 7.28 -3.75 -3.43
N LYS A 47 6.91 -2.73 -4.20
CA LYS A 47 7.55 -1.41 -4.13
C LYS A 47 6.50 -0.32 -4.30
N VAL A 48 6.67 0.78 -3.58
CA VAL A 48 5.96 2.05 -3.80
C VAL A 48 6.89 3.00 -4.56
N VAL A 49 6.39 3.64 -5.59
CA VAL A 49 7.15 4.60 -6.39
C VAL A 49 6.30 5.86 -6.60
N PRO A 50 6.79 7.03 -6.19
CA PRO A 50 8.02 7.27 -5.41
C PRO A 50 7.94 6.69 -4.00
N GLU A 51 9.07 6.44 -3.33
CA GLU A 51 9.12 5.84 -1.97
C GLU A 51 8.49 6.77 -0.91
N ASN A 52 8.56 8.08 -1.13
CA ASN A 52 7.98 9.12 -0.27
C ASN A 52 7.09 10.04 -1.14
N PRO A 53 5.88 9.60 -1.52
CA PRO A 53 5.02 10.36 -2.40
C PRO A 53 4.42 11.57 -1.69
N PHE A 54 4.25 12.65 -2.44
CA PHE A 54 3.36 13.74 -2.07
C PHE A 54 1.92 13.44 -2.52
N ILE A 55 0.94 14.10 -1.90
CA ILE A 55 -0.48 13.98 -2.32
C ILE A 55 -0.70 14.34 -3.79
N THR A 56 0.20 15.12 -4.39
CA THR A 56 0.16 15.57 -5.79
C THR A 56 0.82 14.59 -6.76
N ASP A 57 1.44 13.52 -6.26
CA ASP A 57 2.11 12.54 -7.09
C ASP A 57 1.17 11.40 -7.48
N ASP A 58 1.36 10.88 -8.69
CA ASP A 58 0.87 9.54 -9.02
C ASP A 58 1.70 8.51 -8.24
N ILE A 59 1.04 7.61 -7.51
CA ILE A 59 1.70 6.56 -6.74
C ILE A 59 1.57 5.24 -7.49
N TYR A 60 2.68 4.55 -7.70
CA TYR A 60 2.72 3.26 -8.37
C TYR A 60 3.06 2.16 -7.37
N LEU A 61 2.15 1.21 -7.18
CA LEU A 61 2.38 -0.03 -6.46
C LEU A 61 2.85 -1.06 -7.47
N GLN A 62 4.11 -1.48 -7.36
CA GLN A 62 4.71 -2.47 -8.25
C GLN A 62 4.80 -3.82 -7.56
N PHE A 63 4.26 -4.85 -8.21
CA PHE A 63 4.19 -6.21 -7.67
C PHE A 63 4.96 -7.17 -8.56
N SER A 64 5.70 -8.08 -7.94
CA SER A 64 6.35 -9.21 -8.59
C SER A 64 6.30 -10.44 -7.68
N PHE A 65 5.91 -11.60 -8.20
CA PHE A 65 5.86 -12.85 -7.44
C PHE A 65 5.98 -14.06 -8.36
N TRP A 66 6.40 -15.18 -7.80
CA TRP A 66 6.42 -16.46 -8.50
C TRP A 66 5.12 -17.22 -8.22
N ASN A 67 4.43 -17.60 -9.29
CA ASN A 67 3.29 -18.52 -9.23
C ASN A 67 3.78 -19.97 -9.39
N LEU A 68 3.77 -20.73 -8.32
CA LEU A 68 4.24 -22.10 -8.27
C LEU A 68 3.09 -23.13 -8.33
N THR A 69 1.85 -22.67 -8.54
CA THR A 69 0.67 -23.55 -8.62
C THR A 69 0.61 -24.38 -9.90
N GLY A 70 1.38 -24.00 -10.93
CA GLY A 70 1.28 -24.58 -12.27
C GLY A 70 0.10 -24.06 -13.09
N ALA A 71 -0.75 -23.19 -12.52
CA ALA A 71 -1.87 -22.59 -13.24
C ALA A 71 -1.39 -21.45 -14.16
N SER A 72 -2.03 -21.31 -15.30
CA SER A 72 -1.74 -20.24 -16.28
C SER A 72 -2.20 -18.86 -15.79
N THR A 73 -3.15 -18.81 -14.87
CA THR A 73 -3.69 -17.56 -14.29
C THR A 73 -3.80 -17.67 -12.77
N ILE A 74 -3.67 -16.54 -12.09
CA ILE A 74 -3.75 -16.40 -10.64
C ILE A 74 -4.31 -15.01 -10.29
N ASN A 75 -5.14 -14.93 -9.28
CA ASN A 75 -5.64 -13.68 -8.75
C ASN A 75 -4.77 -13.16 -7.62
N MET A 76 -4.50 -11.86 -7.62
CA MET A 76 -3.95 -11.14 -6.49
C MET A 76 -4.84 -9.94 -6.16
N ALA A 77 -5.22 -9.84 -4.91
CA ALA A 77 -5.84 -8.64 -4.37
C ALA A 77 -4.91 -7.96 -3.38
N PHE A 78 -5.09 -6.67 -3.20
CA PHE A 78 -4.49 -5.96 -2.08
C PHE A 78 -5.55 -5.12 -1.36
N ASP A 79 -5.34 -4.93 -0.05
CA ASP A 79 -5.98 -3.90 0.73
C ASP A 79 -4.95 -2.85 1.14
N LEU A 80 -5.27 -1.59 0.92
CA LEU A 80 -4.54 -0.47 1.48
C LEU A 80 -5.22 -0.07 2.79
N LEU A 81 -4.46 -0.09 3.88
CA LEU A 81 -4.95 0.20 5.22
C LEU A 81 -4.38 1.52 5.72
N GLY A 82 -5.17 2.23 6.51
CA GLY A 82 -4.73 3.38 7.30
C GLY A 82 -4.06 2.97 8.60
N LEU A 83 -3.70 3.95 9.40
CA LEU A 83 -2.94 3.76 10.64
C LEU A 83 -3.67 2.93 11.72
N ASN A 84 -5.01 2.92 11.70
CA ASN A 84 -5.83 2.17 12.67
C ASN A 84 -6.37 0.86 12.07
N ASP A 85 -5.67 0.30 11.09
CA ASP A 85 -6.03 -0.93 10.37
C ASP A 85 -7.38 -0.84 9.60
N GLU A 86 -7.92 0.37 9.41
CA GLU A 86 -9.09 0.57 8.56
C GLU A 86 -8.74 0.38 7.08
N VAL A 87 -9.56 -0.39 6.36
CA VAL A 87 -9.39 -0.54 4.91
C VAL A 87 -9.78 0.77 4.22
N VAL A 88 -8.82 1.40 3.58
CA VAL A 88 -9.03 2.63 2.80
C VAL A 88 -9.67 2.30 1.46
N PHE A 89 -9.08 1.36 0.74
CA PHE A 89 -9.62 0.70 -0.46
C PHE A 89 -8.79 -0.55 -0.78
N GLY A 90 -9.33 -1.39 -1.66
CA GLY A 90 -8.66 -2.55 -2.20
C GLY A 90 -8.82 -2.66 -3.71
N SER A 91 -8.05 -3.53 -4.32
CA SER A 91 -8.13 -3.84 -5.74
C SER A 91 -7.76 -5.29 -6.00
N LEU A 92 -8.35 -5.86 -7.04
CA LEU A 92 -8.11 -7.22 -7.52
C LEU A 92 -7.57 -7.17 -8.94
N PHE A 93 -6.60 -8.01 -9.24
CA PHE A 93 -6.06 -8.18 -10.59
C PHE A 93 -5.79 -9.66 -10.87
N GLU A 94 -6.17 -10.11 -12.08
CA GLU A 94 -5.86 -11.44 -12.57
C GLU A 94 -4.53 -11.40 -13.36
N PHE A 95 -3.58 -12.20 -12.95
CA PHE A 95 -2.27 -12.31 -13.58
C PHE A 95 -2.22 -13.49 -14.53
N THR A 96 -1.60 -13.30 -15.69
CA THR A 96 -1.15 -14.39 -16.54
C THR A 96 0.27 -14.76 -16.14
N THR A 97 0.50 -16.05 -15.89
CA THR A 97 1.81 -16.59 -15.52
C THR A 97 2.70 -16.64 -16.74
N THR A 98 3.92 -16.12 -16.65
CA THR A 98 4.94 -16.23 -17.70
C THR A 98 5.63 -17.59 -17.67
N GLU A 99 6.42 -17.90 -18.71
CA GLU A 99 7.19 -19.16 -18.82
C GLU A 99 8.11 -19.43 -17.62
N ASN A 100 8.58 -18.36 -16.94
CA ASN A 100 9.42 -18.47 -15.75
C ASN A 100 8.62 -18.47 -14.43
N ASN A 101 7.33 -18.71 -14.50
CA ASN A 101 6.41 -18.62 -13.36
C ASN A 101 6.36 -17.24 -12.69
N LEU A 102 6.89 -16.21 -13.31
CA LEU A 102 6.94 -14.86 -12.78
C LEU A 102 5.73 -14.06 -13.24
N CYS A 103 5.06 -13.43 -12.28
CA CYS A 103 3.95 -12.50 -12.50
C CYS A 103 4.39 -11.11 -12.09
N ASN A 104 4.10 -10.10 -12.94
CA ASN A 104 4.42 -8.70 -12.67
C ASN A 104 3.24 -7.82 -13.02
N ALA A 105 2.95 -6.83 -12.17
CA ALA A 105 2.00 -5.77 -12.49
C ALA A 105 2.34 -4.47 -11.77
N THR A 106 1.78 -3.38 -12.26
CA THR A 106 1.84 -2.07 -11.63
C THR A 106 0.41 -1.53 -11.51
N CYS A 107 0.02 -1.21 -10.27
CA CYS A 107 -1.23 -0.50 -10.00
C CYS A 107 -0.90 0.98 -9.80
N LYS A 108 -1.61 1.86 -10.51
CA LYS A 108 -1.48 3.30 -10.37
C LYS A 108 -2.59 3.85 -9.48
N ILE A 109 -2.22 4.50 -8.39
CA ILE A 109 -3.09 5.33 -7.57
C ILE A 109 -2.93 6.78 -8.09
N PRO A 110 -4.00 7.41 -8.59
CA PRO A 110 -3.88 8.73 -9.21
C PRO A 110 -3.55 9.81 -8.18
N ALA A 111 -2.81 10.82 -8.62
CA ALA A 111 -2.53 12.03 -7.86
C ALA A 111 -3.81 12.64 -7.26
N ASN A 112 -3.70 13.20 -6.08
CA ASN A 112 -4.79 13.85 -5.33
C ASN A 112 -5.95 12.91 -4.93
N LEU A 113 -5.79 11.58 -5.01
CA LEU A 113 -6.75 10.64 -4.44
C LEU A 113 -6.47 10.39 -2.96
N MET A 114 -5.21 10.17 -2.61
CA MET A 114 -4.79 9.93 -1.23
C MET A 114 -4.73 11.23 -0.43
N ASN A 115 -5.07 11.15 0.84
CA ASN A 115 -4.74 12.19 1.81
C ASN A 115 -3.37 11.90 2.42
N ASP A 116 -2.82 12.88 3.17
CA ASP A 116 -1.60 12.68 3.93
C ASP A 116 -1.81 11.67 5.07
N GLY A 117 -0.82 10.83 5.28
CA GLY A 117 -0.86 9.80 6.32
C GLY A 117 0.04 8.61 6.04
N VAL A 118 0.09 7.70 7.00
CA VAL A 118 0.82 6.42 6.89
C VAL A 118 -0.15 5.33 6.44
N PHE A 119 0.30 4.53 5.49
CA PHE A 119 -0.47 3.45 4.89
C PHE A 119 0.30 2.15 4.92
N TYR A 120 -0.44 1.05 5.03
CA TYR A 120 0.05 -0.33 5.06
C TYR A 120 -0.61 -1.12 3.94
N LEU A 121 0.08 -2.14 3.45
CA LEU A 121 -0.41 -2.97 2.36
C LEU A 121 -0.51 -4.42 2.79
N ASN A 122 -1.71 -5.00 2.66
CA ASN A 122 -1.95 -6.43 2.73
C ASN A 122 -2.11 -7.01 1.33
N LEU A 123 -1.62 -8.25 1.12
CA LEU A 123 -1.76 -8.99 -0.13
C LEU A 123 -2.50 -10.29 0.10
N TYR A 124 -3.34 -10.63 -0.87
CA TYR A 124 -4.10 -11.87 -0.91
C TYR A 124 -3.92 -12.51 -2.28
N PHE A 125 -3.54 -13.76 -2.30
CA PHE A 125 -3.43 -14.55 -3.52
C PHE A 125 -4.48 -15.63 -3.51
N SER A 126 -5.20 -15.80 -4.61
CA SER A 126 -6.24 -16.82 -4.74
C SER A 126 -6.22 -17.48 -6.11
N SER A 127 -6.73 -18.71 -6.17
CA SER A 127 -7.02 -19.36 -7.45
C SER A 127 -8.10 -18.60 -8.22
N THR A 128 -8.29 -18.93 -9.49
CA THR A 128 -9.40 -18.39 -10.32
C THR A 128 -10.77 -18.73 -9.74
N GLU A 129 -10.88 -19.79 -8.95
CA GLU A 129 -12.09 -20.19 -8.21
C GLU A 129 -12.23 -19.46 -6.86
N MET A 130 -11.43 -18.40 -6.63
CA MET A 130 -11.43 -17.58 -5.41
C MET A 130 -11.04 -18.33 -4.13
N ARG A 131 -10.36 -19.47 -4.23
CA ARG A 131 -9.79 -20.15 -3.07
C ARG A 131 -8.52 -19.41 -2.62
N LEU A 132 -8.50 -18.94 -1.38
CA LEU A 132 -7.33 -18.28 -0.80
C LEU A 132 -6.13 -19.26 -0.75
N LEU A 133 -5.02 -18.86 -1.32
CA LEU A 133 -3.75 -19.59 -1.36
C LEU A 133 -2.72 -19.02 -0.39
N LEU A 134 -2.64 -17.68 -0.29
CA LEU A 134 -1.68 -16.99 0.57
C LEU A 134 -2.24 -15.64 0.99
N LYS A 135 -2.01 -15.27 2.25
CA LYS A 135 -2.23 -13.93 2.79
C LYS A 135 -0.91 -13.42 3.38
N LEU A 136 -0.53 -12.20 3.03
CA LEU A 136 0.62 -11.49 3.61
C LEU A 136 0.12 -10.16 4.17
N GLU A 137 0.33 -9.91 5.46
CA GLU A 137 -0.13 -8.71 6.15
C GLU A 137 1.02 -7.73 6.35
N ASN A 138 0.71 -6.43 6.22
CA ASN A 138 1.64 -5.32 6.44
C ASN A 138 2.98 -5.50 5.70
N ILE A 139 2.91 -5.96 4.46
CA ILE A 139 4.10 -6.35 3.68
C ILE A 139 5.00 -5.16 3.34
N ILE A 140 4.40 -4.00 3.16
CA ILE A 140 5.09 -2.71 3.03
C ILE A 140 4.30 -1.64 3.78
N SER A 141 4.99 -0.54 4.10
CA SER A 141 4.40 0.66 4.67
C SER A 141 5.06 1.90 4.07
N PHE A 142 4.27 2.94 3.83
CA PHE A 142 4.74 4.20 3.27
C PHE A 142 3.93 5.38 3.80
N GLU A 143 4.50 6.57 3.72
CA GLU A 143 3.84 7.82 4.09
C GLU A 143 3.54 8.64 2.85
N VAL A 144 2.32 9.15 2.76
CA VAL A 144 1.95 10.20 1.81
C VAL A 144 2.03 11.54 2.52
N VAL A 145 2.76 12.49 1.94
CA VAL A 145 3.04 13.79 2.56
C VAL A 145 2.22 14.89 1.87
N ASP A 146 1.62 15.78 2.67
CA ASP A 146 0.95 16.97 2.11
C ASP A 146 1.99 18.00 1.61
N VAL A 147 1.66 18.69 0.54
CA VAL A 147 2.46 19.81 0.06
C VAL A 147 2.18 21.04 0.91
N LYS A 148 3.24 21.79 1.29
CA LYS A 148 3.08 23.07 1.99
C LYS A 148 2.26 24.03 1.13
N ARG A 149 1.08 24.41 1.60
CA ARG A 149 0.20 25.38 0.95
C ARG A 149 0.53 26.79 1.45
N ASN A 150 0.76 27.71 0.52
CA ASN A 150 1.02 29.12 0.86
C ASN A 150 -0.20 29.87 1.41
N ASN A 151 -1.38 29.28 1.41
CA ASN A 151 -2.62 29.89 1.91
C ASN A 151 -3.09 29.18 3.17
N ALA A 152 -3.04 29.90 4.27
CA ALA A 152 -3.25 29.46 5.64
C ALA A 152 -4.66 28.92 5.99
N TYR A 153 -5.54 28.66 5.05
CA TYR A 153 -6.93 28.36 5.37
C TYR A 153 -7.56 27.15 4.68
N LEU A 154 -6.82 26.25 4.12
CA LEU A 154 -7.41 24.97 3.77
C LEU A 154 -6.94 23.97 4.81
N GLY A 155 -7.75 23.81 5.87
CA GLY A 155 -7.56 22.77 6.87
C GLY A 155 -7.39 21.39 6.24
N LYS A 156 -6.78 20.47 6.98
CA LYS A 156 -6.66 19.06 6.58
C LYS A 156 -8.05 18.53 6.16
N VAL A 157 -8.13 17.96 4.96
CA VAL A 157 -9.34 17.26 4.54
C VAL A 157 -9.45 16.00 5.38
N ASN A 158 -10.60 15.80 6.02
CA ASN A 158 -10.82 14.61 6.84
C ASN A 158 -10.92 13.35 5.97
N GLY A 159 -10.43 12.24 6.50
CA GLY A 159 -10.44 10.93 5.84
C GLY A 159 -9.13 10.58 5.14
N ALA A 160 -8.99 9.30 4.79
CA ALA A 160 -7.80 8.75 4.17
C ALA A 160 -7.71 9.05 2.65
N VAL A 161 -8.83 9.37 2.03
CA VAL A 161 -8.94 9.74 0.62
C VAL A 161 -9.59 11.10 0.44
N ARG A 162 -9.25 11.78 -0.66
CA ARG A 162 -9.74 13.13 -1.01
C ARG A 162 -10.26 13.17 -2.45
N PRO A 163 -11.32 12.44 -2.78
CA PRO A 163 -11.83 12.39 -4.14
C PRO A 163 -12.25 13.78 -4.62
N LYS A 164 -11.93 14.11 -5.86
CA LYS A 164 -12.41 15.33 -6.50
C LYS A 164 -13.87 15.15 -6.87
N LEU A 165 -14.77 15.74 -6.10
CA LEU A 165 -16.22 15.70 -6.33
C LEU A 165 -16.68 16.92 -7.13
N ASN A 166 -17.64 16.72 -8.02
CA ASN A 166 -18.28 17.79 -8.76
C ASN A 166 -19.58 18.20 -8.05
N TRP A 167 -19.69 19.47 -7.70
CA TRP A 167 -20.89 20.05 -7.12
C TRP A 167 -21.70 20.71 -8.23
N ILE A 168 -23.03 20.49 -8.25
CA ILE A 168 -23.97 21.12 -9.17
C ILE A 168 -24.92 21.95 -8.30
N GLU A 169 -24.95 23.25 -8.54
CA GLU A 169 -25.89 24.16 -7.93
C GLU A 169 -27.25 24.09 -8.67
N ASN A 170 -28.37 23.86 -7.95
CA ASN A 170 -29.72 23.71 -8.52
C ASN A 170 -30.52 25.00 -8.41
#